data_81979cea9e86d0b59fc676dadfeb3240
#
_entry.id   81979cea9e86d0b59fc676dadfeb3240
#
_cell.length_a   1.000
_cell.length_b   1.000
_cell.length_c   1.000
_cell.angle_alpha   90.00
_cell.angle_beta   90.00
_cell.angle_gamma   90.00
#
_symmetry.space_group_name_H-M   'P 1'
#
loop_
_entity.id
_entity.type
_entity.pdbx_description
1 polymer ?
#
loop_
_entity_poly.entity_id
_entity_poly.type
_entity_poly.pdbx_seq_one_letter_code
_entity_poly.pdbx_strand_id
1 'polypeptide(L)'
;MGDEISIRGEVLDGSIDNSSMNFILHGSSNQILVDFAQASVSNGLDDNRTVYAKGVLKYIDSQYVFEAEIIKTSCPSKYEE
;
A
#
# COMPACT_ATOMS: atom_id res chain seq x y z
N MET A 1 2.82 -5.60 -19.86
CA MET A 1 3.27 -6.32 -19.21
C MET A 1 3.58 -5.84 -17.97
N GLY A 2 3.26 -5.88 -17.06
CA GLY A 2 3.35 -5.40 -15.81
C GLY A 2 4.67 -5.56 -15.15
N ASP A 3 5.49 -4.60 -15.30
CA ASP A 3 6.74 -4.63 -14.61
C ASP A 3 6.51 -4.38 -13.14
N GLU A 4 7.31 -5.02 -12.31
CA GLU A 4 7.20 -4.83 -10.90
C GLU A 4 7.79 -3.51 -10.49
N ILE A 5 7.06 -2.74 -9.72
CA ILE A 5 7.51 -1.45 -9.27
C ILE A 5 7.30 -1.33 -7.78
N SER A 6 7.94 -0.35 -7.18
CA SER A 6 7.76 -0.07 -5.76
C SER A 6 7.19 1.32 -5.60
N ILE A 7 6.25 1.46 -4.69
CA ILE A 7 5.71 2.77 -4.39
C ILE A 7 5.77 2.98 -2.87
N ARG A 8 5.69 4.22 -2.47
CA ARG A 8 5.72 4.58 -1.07
C ARG A 8 4.71 5.68 -0.81
N GLY A 9 4.07 5.64 0.30
CA GLY A 9 3.13 6.68 0.67
C GLY A 9 2.57 6.40 2.03
N GLU A 10 1.49 7.07 2.38
CA GLU A 10 0.86 6.86 3.67
C GLU A 10 -0.51 6.24 3.47
N VAL A 11 -0.91 5.40 4.40
CA VAL A 11 -2.23 4.79 4.36
C VAL A 11 -3.26 5.85 4.70
N LEU A 12 -4.23 6.05 3.83
CA LEU A 12 -5.26 7.02 4.07
C LEU A 12 -6.13 6.58 5.23
N ASP A 13 -6.38 7.49 6.15
CA ASP A 13 -7.12 7.20 7.36
C ASP A 13 -8.48 6.61 7.02
N GLY A 14 -8.79 5.48 7.62
CA GLY A 14 -10.07 4.83 7.41
C GLY A 14 -10.21 4.08 6.11
N SER A 15 -9.14 3.94 5.35
CA SER A 15 -9.24 3.28 4.04
C SER A 15 -8.96 1.80 4.08
N ILE A 16 -8.41 1.27 5.15
CA ILE A 16 -8.09 -0.14 5.21
C ILE A 16 -9.37 -0.95 5.30
N ASP A 17 -9.58 -1.82 4.33
CA ASP A 17 -10.76 -2.65 4.30
C ASP A 17 -10.31 -4.10 4.33
N ASN A 18 -10.51 -4.76 5.46
CA ASN A 18 -10.07 -6.13 5.60
C ASN A 18 -10.96 -7.11 4.85
N SER A 19 -12.16 -6.73 4.52
CA SER A 19 -13.03 -7.59 3.76
C SER A 19 -12.59 -7.66 2.32
N SER A 20 -12.23 -6.52 1.74
CA SER A 20 -11.78 -6.48 0.37
C SER A 20 -10.27 -6.62 0.27
N MET A 21 -9.57 -6.53 1.37
CA MET A 21 -8.12 -6.63 1.40
C MET A 21 -7.48 -5.55 0.56
N ASN A 22 -7.91 -4.30 0.80
CA ASN A 22 -7.31 -3.18 0.09
C ASN A 22 -7.31 -1.92 0.95
N PHE A 23 -6.54 -0.95 0.53
CA PHE A 23 -6.53 0.34 1.19
C PHE A 23 -6.07 1.37 0.18
N ILE A 24 -6.17 2.64 0.54
CA ILE A 24 -5.72 3.71 -0.33
C ILE A 24 -4.40 4.23 0.18
N LEU A 25 -3.42 4.27 -0.70
CA LEU A 25 -2.11 4.79 -0.40
C LEU A 25 -2.02 6.16 -1.05
N HIS A 26 -1.63 7.17 -0.29
CA HIS A 26 -1.55 8.50 -0.87
C HIS A 26 -0.17 9.12 -0.63
N GLY A 27 0.23 9.91 -1.59
CA GLY A 27 1.48 10.65 -1.49
C GLY A 27 1.15 12.12 -1.42
N SER A 28 2.03 12.96 -1.93
CA SER A 28 1.84 14.38 -1.82
C SER A 28 0.70 14.90 -2.70
N SER A 29 0.43 14.25 -3.81
CA SER A 29 -0.64 14.77 -4.67
C SER A 29 -1.48 13.70 -5.33
N ASN A 30 -1.23 12.44 -5.09
CA ASN A 30 -1.95 11.37 -5.75
C ASN A 30 -2.34 10.29 -4.77
N GLN A 31 -3.36 9.55 -5.14
CA GLN A 31 -3.81 8.43 -4.36
C GLN A 31 -3.93 7.23 -5.27
N ILE A 32 -3.76 6.04 -4.73
CA ILE A 32 -3.93 4.83 -5.51
C ILE A 32 -4.49 3.74 -4.61
N LEU A 33 -5.35 2.92 -5.16
CA LEU A 33 -5.90 1.79 -4.44
C LEU A 33 -4.88 0.66 -4.46
N VAL A 34 -4.55 0.14 -3.30
CA VAL A 34 -3.58 -0.95 -3.18
C VAL A 34 -4.32 -2.20 -2.77
N ASP A 35 -4.20 -3.24 -3.57
CA ASP A 35 -4.82 -4.52 -3.29
C ASP A 35 -3.77 -5.41 -2.65
N PHE A 36 -4.00 -5.82 -1.42
CA PHE A 36 -3.03 -6.62 -0.70
C PHE A 36 -3.52 -8.03 -0.40
N ALA A 37 -4.53 -8.48 -1.11
CA ALA A 37 -5.11 -9.79 -0.85
C ALA A 37 -4.10 -10.92 -0.97
N GLN A 38 -3.11 -10.76 -1.83
CA GLN A 38 -2.12 -11.78 -2.01
C GLN A 38 -0.74 -11.33 -1.55
N ALA A 39 -0.65 -10.26 -0.83
CA ALA A 39 0.62 -9.70 -0.45
C ALA A 39 1.07 -10.23 0.90
N SER A 40 2.39 -10.26 1.08
CA SER A 40 2.94 -10.46 2.39
C SER A 40 2.96 -9.10 3.07
N VAL A 41 2.29 -8.98 4.18
CA VAL A 41 2.18 -7.70 4.87
C VAL A 41 2.90 -7.78 6.19
N SER A 42 3.84 -6.88 6.41
CA SER A 42 4.55 -6.86 7.68
C SER A 42 3.62 -6.35 8.76
N ASN A 43 3.97 -6.62 9.99
CA ASN A 43 3.17 -6.15 11.10
C ASN A 43 3.17 -4.64 11.11
N GLY A 44 2.11 -4.06 11.57
CA GLY A 44 2.05 -2.62 11.72
C GLY A 44 1.30 -1.87 10.64
N LEU A 45 0.63 -2.57 9.75
CA LEU A 45 -0.18 -1.89 8.76
C LEU A 45 -1.35 -1.22 9.48
N ASP A 46 -1.44 0.07 9.38
CA ASP A 46 -2.43 0.83 10.12
C ASP A 46 -2.64 2.16 9.43
N ASP A 47 -3.66 2.88 9.84
CA ASP A 47 -3.95 4.18 9.26
C ASP A 47 -2.80 5.13 9.53
N ASN A 48 -2.58 5.99 8.59
CA ASN A 48 -1.58 7.05 8.69
C ASN A 48 -0.13 6.56 8.82
N ARG A 49 0.11 5.31 8.52
CA ARG A 49 1.46 4.80 8.51
C ARG A 49 2.08 4.96 7.16
N THR A 50 3.37 5.19 7.12
CA THR A 50 4.11 5.18 5.87
C THR A 50 4.39 3.75 5.50
N VAL A 51 4.07 3.37 4.28
CA VAL A 51 4.32 2.02 3.82
C VAL A 51 5.02 2.02 2.48
N TYR A 52 5.74 0.96 2.23
CA TYR A 52 6.30 0.69 0.93
C TYR A 52 5.56 -0.50 0.38
N ALA A 53 5.17 -0.45 -0.85
CA ALA A 53 4.50 -1.56 -1.50
C ALA A 53 5.23 -1.89 -2.78
N LYS A 54 5.45 -3.17 -3.03
CA LYS A 54 6.10 -3.61 -4.24
C LYS A 54 5.14 -4.55 -4.96
N GLY A 55 4.95 -4.36 -6.21
CA GLY A 55 4.03 -5.18 -7.00
C GLY A 55 3.85 -4.61 -8.38
N VAL A 56 2.67 -4.79 -8.93
CA VAL A 56 2.38 -4.46 -10.33
C VAL A 56 1.21 -3.50 -10.39
N LEU A 57 1.34 -2.47 -11.19
CA LEU A 57 0.26 -1.52 -11.40
C LEU A 57 -0.64 -2.04 -12.49
N LYS A 58 -1.93 -2.07 -12.25
CA LYS A 58 -2.92 -2.51 -13.22
C LYS A 58 -3.96 -1.44 -13.44
N TYR A 59 -4.56 -1.45 -14.59
CA TYR A 59 -5.62 -0.51 -14.92
C TYR A 59 -6.89 -1.33 -15.15
N ILE A 60 -7.84 -1.19 -14.27
CA ILE A 60 -9.05 -1.99 -14.30
C ILE A 60 -10.25 -1.07 -14.14
N ASP A 61 -11.24 -1.23 -15.01
CA ASP A 61 -12.47 -0.46 -14.93
C ASP A 61 -12.23 1.03 -14.81
N SER A 62 -11.37 1.53 -15.65
CA SER A 62 -11.06 2.95 -15.71
C SER A 62 -10.36 3.48 -14.46
N GLN A 63 -9.73 2.61 -13.70
CA GLN A 63 -9.02 3.09 -12.53
C GLN A 63 -7.76 2.27 -12.34
N TYR A 64 -6.76 2.90 -11.75
CA TYR A 64 -5.51 2.22 -11.49
C TYR A 64 -5.58 1.50 -10.15
N VAL A 65 -5.12 0.27 -10.14
CA VAL A 65 -5.06 -0.53 -8.92
C VAL A 65 -3.65 -1.10 -8.82
N PHE A 66 -3.04 -0.94 -7.67
CA PHE A 66 -1.70 -1.49 -7.47
C PHE A 66 -1.84 -2.83 -6.79
N GLU A 67 -1.48 -3.89 -7.49
CA GLU A 67 -1.58 -5.22 -6.93
C GLU A 67 -0.29 -5.52 -6.21
N ALA A 68 -0.29 -5.43 -4.92
CA ALA A 68 0.92 -5.56 -4.14
C ALA A 68 1.30 -7.01 -3.96
N GLU A 69 2.60 -7.27 -3.90
CA GLU A 69 3.10 -8.58 -3.57
C GLU A 69 3.73 -8.55 -2.19
N ILE A 70 4.32 -7.42 -1.83
CA ILE A 70 4.95 -7.25 -0.53
C ILE A 70 4.60 -5.88 -0.03
N ILE A 71 4.19 -5.78 1.22
CA ILE A 71 3.94 -4.49 1.86
C ILE A 71 4.76 -4.43 3.12
N LYS A 72 5.56 -3.39 3.26
CA LYS A 72 6.38 -3.17 4.43
C LYS A 72 5.99 -1.86 5.06
N THR A 73 5.90 -1.84 6.38
CA THR A 73 5.55 -0.62 7.07
C THR A 73 6.79 -0.05 7.71
N SER A 74 6.82 1.26 7.83
CA SER A 74 7.89 1.94 8.48
C SER A 74 7.70 1.80 9.97
N CYS A 75 8.78 1.63 10.71
CA CYS A 75 8.72 1.57 12.15
C CYS A 75 9.50 2.70 12.71
N PRO A 76 8.94 3.86 12.78
CA PRO A 76 9.68 5.02 13.20
C PRO A 76 10.03 4.93 14.65
N SER A 77 11.05 5.50 14.95
CA SER A 77 11.46 5.75 16.28
C SER A 77 11.78 4.61 17.15
N LYS A 78 11.41 3.39 16.82
CA LYS A 78 11.75 2.42 17.67
C LYS A 78 13.16 2.15 17.70
N TYR A 79 13.87 2.49 16.73
CA TYR A 79 15.24 2.23 16.70
C TYR A 79 16.06 3.29 17.24
N GLU A 80 15.42 4.33 17.61
CA GLU A 80 16.10 5.36 18.04
C GLU A 80 16.63 5.19 19.28
N GLU A 81 16.34 4.40 19.99
CA GLU A 81 16.83 4.32 21.19
C GLU A 81 17.86 3.64 21.37
#